data_c91ab79483b401616e06bce05f8c0815
#
_entry.id   c91ab79483b401616e06bce05f8c0815
#
_cell.length_a   1.000
_cell.length_b   1.000
_cell.length_c   1.000
_cell.angle_alpha   90.00
_cell.angle_beta   90.00
_cell.angle_gamma   90.00
#
_symmetry.space_group_name_H-M   'P 1'
#
loop_
_entity.id
_entity.type
_entity.pdbx_description
1 polymer ?
#
loop_
_entity_poly.entity_id
_entity_poly.type
_entity_poly.pdbx_seq_one_letter_code
_entity_poly.pdbx_strand_id
1 'polypeptide(L)'
;MDASTHGVQIMNLKTKGVKRVSDCKVKKAQAGRITVEDIFTQEQQVLEADTLVLSFWRKAETRLHDELEGKVQEIHLIGDALAPRRLIEAFYEGYTVAAEI
;
A
#
# COMPACT_ATOMS: atom_id res chain seq x y z
N MET A 1 2.57 -8.31 9.48
CA MET A 1 1.77 -8.28 10.73
C MET A 1 1.36 -9.71 11.05
N ASP A 2 1.61 -10.18 12.25
CA ASP A 2 1.20 -11.51 12.64
C ASP A 2 -0.32 -11.59 12.88
N ALA A 3 -0.86 -12.82 12.96
CA ALA A 3 -2.30 -13.04 13.10
C ALA A 3 -2.87 -12.48 14.41
N SER A 4 -2.11 -12.51 15.51
CA SER A 4 -2.57 -12.01 16.81
C SER A 4 -2.69 -10.49 16.82
N THR A 5 -1.71 -9.79 16.30
CA THR A 5 -1.72 -8.33 16.15
C THR A 5 -2.86 -7.89 15.23
N HIS A 6 -3.05 -8.60 14.12
CA HIS A 6 -4.12 -8.30 13.18
C HIS A 6 -5.52 -8.39 13.84
N GLY A 7 -5.78 -9.44 14.58
CA GLY A 7 -7.05 -9.62 15.28
C GLY A 7 -7.35 -8.51 16.28
N VAL A 8 -6.35 -8.11 17.06
CA VAL A 8 -6.48 -7.02 18.04
C VAL A 8 -6.79 -5.69 17.34
N GLN A 9 -6.12 -5.39 16.24
CA GLN A 9 -6.34 -4.17 15.50
C GLN A 9 -7.75 -4.10 14.89
N ILE A 10 -8.23 -5.21 14.33
CA ILE A 10 -9.60 -5.27 13.79
C ILE A 10 -10.62 -5.05 14.90
N MET A 11 -10.43 -5.66 16.05
CA MET A 11 -11.32 -5.48 17.19
C MET A 11 -11.35 -4.02 17.65
N ASN A 12 -10.19 -3.36 17.73
CA ASN A 12 -10.10 -1.95 18.08
C ASN A 12 -10.84 -1.05 17.08
N LEU A 13 -10.70 -1.30 15.79
CA LEU A 13 -11.42 -0.55 14.77
C LEU A 13 -12.93 -0.72 14.88
N LYS A 14 -13.40 -1.95 15.07
CA LYS A 14 -14.83 -2.23 15.27
C LYS A 14 -15.38 -1.56 16.51
N THR A 15 -14.65 -1.62 17.63
CA THR A 15 -15.05 -0.99 18.89
C THR A 15 -15.19 0.52 18.73
N LYS A 16 -14.37 1.14 17.91
CA LYS A 16 -14.44 2.59 17.62
C LYS A 16 -15.42 2.95 16.51
N GLY A 17 -16.19 2.00 16.01
CA GLY A 17 -17.20 2.26 14.99
C GLY A 17 -16.65 2.46 13.59
N VAL A 18 -15.41 2.08 13.33
CA VAL A 18 -14.81 2.18 11.99
C VAL A 18 -15.38 1.07 11.09
N LYS A 19 -16.02 1.45 10.00
CA LYS A 19 -16.54 0.51 9.02
C LYS A 19 -15.42 0.06 8.08
N ARG A 20 -15.23 -1.23 7.96
CA ARG A 20 -14.25 -1.80 7.03
C ARG A 20 -14.95 -2.25 5.75
N VAL A 21 -14.36 -1.89 4.62
CA VAL A 21 -14.79 -2.35 3.30
C VAL A 21 -13.58 -2.96 2.62
N SER A 22 -13.64 -4.25 2.33
CA SER A 22 -12.54 -4.99 1.69
C SER A 22 -12.90 -5.39 0.27
N ASP A 23 -11.89 -5.80 -0.49
CA ASP A 23 -12.02 -6.27 -1.87
C ASP A 23 -12.66 -5.24 -2.82
N CYS A 24 -12.47 -3.96 -2.51
CA CYS A 24 -13.01 -2.86 -3.29
C CYS A 24 -11.92 -1.85 -3.65
N LYS A 25 -12.09 -1.19 -4.78
CA LYS A 25 -11.31 -0.01 -5.16
C LYS A 25 -12.20 1.23 -5.15
N VAL A 26 -11.64 2.37 -4.79
CA VAL A 26 -12.36 3.64 -4.82
C VAL A 26 -12.41 4.14 -6.26
N LYS A 27 -13.60 4.35 -6.77
CA LYS A 27 -13.82 4.91 -8.11
C LYS A 27 -13.98 6.42 -8.06
N LYS A 28 -14.64 6.92 -7.04
CA LYS A 28 -14.91 8.35 -6.89
C LYS A 28 -15.10 8.68 -5.41
N ALA A 29 -14.51 9.78 -4.99
CA ALA A 29 -14.72 10.32 -3.65
C ALA A 29 -15.24 11.75 -3.77
N GLN A 30 -16.37 12.02 -3.16
CA GLN A 30 -16.97 13.34 -3.04
C GLN A 30 -17.26 13.61 -1.57
N ALA A 31 -17.53 14.86 -1.23
CA ALA A 31 -17.85 15.20 0.15
C ALA A 31 -19.03 14.35 0.66
N GLY A 32 -18.75 13.53 1.67
CA GLY A 32 -19.74 12.67 2.32
C GLY A 32 -20.11 11.41 1.55
N ARG A 33 -19.63 11.20 0.31
CA ARG A 33 -19.99 10.03 -0.50
C ARG A 33 -18.78 9.44 -1.20
N ILE A 34 -18.66 8.12 -1.13
CA ILE A 34 -17.56 7.37 -1.71
C ILE A 34 -18.15 6.25 -2.57
N THR A 35 -17.81 6.24 -3.85
CA THR A 35 -18.18 5.15 -4.75
C THR A 35 -17.05 4.15 -4.80
N VAL A 36 -17.36 2.91 -4.42
CA VAL A 36 -16.42 1.79 -4.46
C VAL A 36 -16.91 0.74 -5.44
N GLU A 37 -15.97 -0.01 -6.01
CA GLU A 37 -16.27 -1.10 -6.93
C GLU A 37 -15.60 -2.38 -6.43
N ASP A 38 -16.38 -3.45 -6.34
CA ASP A 38 -15.86 -4.76 -6.00
C ASP A 38 -14.88 -5.23 -7.07
N ILE A 39 -13.69 -5.67 -6.66
CA ILE A 39 -12.63 -6.07 -7.58
C ILE A 39 -12.91 -7.39 -8.31
N PHE A 40 -13.82 -8.21 -7.80
CA PHE A 40 -14.18 -9.49 -8.39
C PHE A 40 -15.43 -9.41 -9.24
N THR A 41 -16.49 -8.79 -8.72
CA THR A 41 -17.80 -8.72 -9.39
C THR A 41 -17.99 -7.47 -10.22
N GLN A 42 -17.18 -6.44 -10.00
CA GLN A 42 -17.27 -5.13 -10.64
C GLN A 42 -18.57 -4.38 -10.31
N GLU A 43 -19.26 -4.82 -9.27
CA GLU A 43 -20.43 -4.11 -8.76
C GLU A 43 -20.00 -2.84 -8.02
N GLN A 44 -20.75 -1.77 -8.24
CA GLN A 44 -20.49 -0.49 -7.60
C GLN A 44 -21.44 -0.27 -6.43
N GLN A 45 -20.91 0.35 -5.38
CA GLN A 45 -21.64 0.68 -4.16
C GLN A 45 -21.27 2.09 -3.72
N VAL A 46 -22.25 2.84 -3.25
CA VAL A 46 -22.04 4.17 -2.67
C VAL A 46 -22.07 4.05 -1.16
N LEU A 47 -21.01 4.55 -0.52
CA LEU A 47 -20.88 4.58 0.93
C LEU A 47 -20.95 6.03 1.42
N GLU A 48 -21.56 6.23 2.58
CA GLU A 48 -21.57 7.54 3.24
C GLU A 48 -20.53 7.55 4.36
N ALA A 49 -19.63 8.53 4.31
CA ALA A 49 -18.61 8.71 5.33
C ALA A 49 -18.04 10.13 5.28
N ASP A 50 -17.70 10.66 6.44
CA ASP A 50 -17.03 11.95 6.55
C ASP A 50 -15.53 11.84 6.35
N THR A 51 -14.97 10.70 6.71
CA THR A 51 -13.54 10.41 6.61
C THR A 51 -13.33 9.08 5.91
N LEU A 52 -12.46 9.07 4.93
CA LEU A 52 -12.03 7.88 4.21
C LEU A 52 -10.58 7.57 4.53
N VAL A 53 -10.33 6.37 5.04
CA VAL A 53 -8.97 5.86 5.26
C VAL A 53 -8.69 4.80 4.21
N LEU A 54 -7.64 5.02 3.42
CA LEU A 54 -7.25 4.13 2.34
C LEU A 54 -6.11 3.21 2.78
N SER A 55 -6.28 1.91 2.55
CA SER A 55 -5.23 0.92 2.74
C SER A 55 -5.19 0.03 1.51
N PHE A 56 -4.44 0.46 0.51
CA PHE A 56 -4.35 -0.22 -0.79
C PHE A 56 -3.00 -0.89 -1.01
N TRP A 57 -2.93 -1.58 -2.13
CA TRP A 57 -1.67 -2.01 -2.72
C TRP A 57 -0.78 -0.80 -2.96
N ARG A 58 0.44 -0.92 -2.55
CA ARG A 58 1.45 0.12 -2.80
C ARG A 58 2.12 -0.15 -4.14
N LYS A 59 2.48 0.92 -4.84
CA LYS A 59 3.22 0.85 -6.09
C LYS A 59 4.64 1.31 -5.86
N ALA A 60 5.60 0.61 -6.43
CA ALA A 60 7.00 1.01 -6.38
C ALA A 60 7.20 2.37 -7.06
N GLU A 61 7.93 3.27 -6.40
CA GLU A 61 8.31 4.57 -6.98
C GLU A 61 9.70 4.41 -7.61
N THR A 62 9.76 4.38 -8.92
CA THR A 62 10.98 4.14 -9.69
C THR A 62 11.43 5.35 -10.50
N ARG A 63 10.79 6.49 -10.34
CA ARG A 63 11.07 7.67 -11.16
C ARG A 63 12.54 8.07 -11.13
N LEU A 64 13.15 8.16 -9.95
CA LEU A 64 14.56 8.53 -9.81
C LEU A 64 15.48 7.49 -10.46
N HIS A 65 15.19 6.20 -10.27
CA HIS A 65 15.93 5.14 -10.93
C HIS A 65 15.89 5.29 -12.45
N ASP A 66 14.69 5.51 -13.01
CA ASP A 66 14.49 5.63 -14.45
C ASP A 66 15.21 6.88 -15.01
N GLU A 67 15.24 7.97 -14.26
CA GLU A 67 15.94 9.19 -14.63
C GLU A 67 17.47 9.03 -14.61
N LEU A 68 18.00 8.21 -13.72
CA LEU A 68 19.43 7.99 -13.55
C LEU A 68 19.98 6.85 -14.38
N GLU A 69 19.13 5.98 -14.90
CA GLU A 69 19.55 4.85 -15.71
C GLU A 69 20.32 5.32 -16.94
N GLY A 70 21.50 4.78 -17.13
CA GLY A 70 22.40 5.21 -18.19
C GLY A 70 23.22 6.48 -17.90
N LYS A 71 22.98 7.17 -16.79
CA LYS A 71 23.71 8.39 -16.39
C LYS A 71 24.74 8.14 -15.31
N VAL A 72 24.66 7.00 -14.63
CA VAL A 72 25.62 6.59 -13.59
C VAL A 72 26.18 5.23 -13.97
N GLN A 73 27.38 4.92 -13.49
CA GLN A 73 28.06 3.67 -13.83
C GLN A 73 27.37 2.47 -13.20
N GLU A 74 26.84 2.65 -12.00
CA GLU A 74 26.21 1.56 -11.25
C GLU A 74 24.99 2.11 -10.53
N ILE A 75 23.87 1.40 -10.64
CA ILE A 75 22.63 1.77 -9.98
C ILE A 75 21.93 0.48 -9.49
N HIS A 76 21.45 0.50 -8.26
CA HIS A 76 20.74 -0.62 -7.64
C HIS A 76 19.37 -0.20 -7.20
N LEU A 77 18.39 -1.06 -7.44
CA LEU A 77 17.01 -0.87 -7.04
C LEU A 77 16.70 -1.80 -5.87
N ILE A 78 16.46 -1.23 -4.71
CA ILE A 78 16.24 -2.00 -3.46
C ILE A 78 15.05 -1.45 -2.69
N GLY A 79 14.58 -2.24 -1.70
CA GLY A 79 13.51 -1.82 -0.82
C GLY A 79 12.18 -1.61 -1.55
N ASP A 80 11.42 -0.65 -1.09
CA ASP A 80 10.10 -0.34 -1.66
C ASP A 80 10.19 0.20 -3.11
N ALA A 81 11.33 0.73 -3.51
CA ALA A 81 11.55 1.14 -4.89
C ALA A 81 11.61 -0.05 -5.85
N LEU A 82 12.08 -1.20 -5.38
CA LEU A 82 12.02 -2.46 -6.13
C LEU A 82 10.63 -3.08 -6.09
N ALA A 83 10.12 -3.29 -4.89
CA ALA A 83 8.77 -3.80 -4.65
C ALA A 83 8.33 -3.42 -3.23
N PRO A 84 7.20 -2.75 -3.05
CA PRO A 84 6.73 -2.35 -1.72
C PRO A 84 6.53 -3.57 -0.82
N ARG A 85 7.28 -3.62 0.27
CA ARG A 85 7.25 -4.70 1.26
C ARG A 85 7.47 -4.12 2.65
N ARG A 86 8.01 -4.91 3.57
CA ARG A 86 8.26 -4.49 4.94
C ARG A 86 9.63 -3.83 5.06
N LEU A 87 9.86 -3.18 6.18
CA LEU A 87 11.13 -2.52 6.47
C LEU A 87 12.30 -3.51 6.53
N ILE A 88 12.04 -4.74 6.98
CA ILE A 88 13.07 -5.78 7.06
C ILE A 88 13.66 -6.14 5.69
N GLU A 89 12.84 -6.21 4.66
CA GLU A 89 13.33 -6.46 3.30
C GLU A 89 14.20 -5.31 2.80
N ALA A 90 13.83 -4.07 3.12
CA ALA A 90 14.63 -2.91 2.75
C ALA A 90 16.02 -2.95 3.40
N PHE A 91 16.10 -3.24 4.69
CA PHE A 91 17.37 -3.37 5.39
C PHE A 91 18.21 -4.52 4.87
N TYR A 92 17.60 -5.69 4.65
CA TYR A 92 18.28 -6.86 4.13
C TYR A 92 18.86 -6.61 2.73
N GLU A 93 18.09 -6.05 1.85
CA GLU A 93 18.53 -5.75 0.49
C GLU A 93 19.63 -4.68 0.48
N GLY A 94 19.50 -3.65 1.31
CA GLY A 94 20.55 -2.64 1.45
C GLY A 94 21.87 -3.22 1.93
N TYR A 95 21.83 -4.08 2.93
CA TYR A 95 23.02 -4.77 3.44
C TYR A 95 23.65 -5.66 2.38
N THR A 96 22.83 -6.48 1.70
CA THR A 96 23.31 -7.44 0.69
C THR A 96 23.96 -6.74 -0.49
N VAL A 97 23.34 -5.71 -1.01
CA VAL A 97 23.88 -4.94 -2.15
C VAL A 97 25.17 -4.20 -1.74
N ALA A 98 25.17 -3.57 -0.56
CA ALA A 98 26.36 -2.86 -0.08
C ALA A 98 27.56 -3.79 0.11
N ALA A 99 27.32 -5.03 0.53
CA ALA A 99 28.39 -6.03 0.70
C ALA A 99 28.96 -6.54 -0.63
N GLU A 100 28.23 -6.40 -1.73
CA GLU A 100 28.64 -6.86 -3.06
C GLU A 100 29.32 -5.76 -3.90
N ILE A 101 29.24 -4.52 -3.48
CA ILE A 101 29.86 -3.39 -4.18
C ILE A 101 31.38 -3.34 -3.95
#